data_bf81192307b394cc4d6b745c23262cb6
#
_entry.id   bf81192307b394cc4d6b745c23262cb6
#
_cell.length_a   1.000
_cell.length_b   1.000
_cell.length_c   1.000
_cell.angle_alpha   90.00
_cell.angle_beta   90.00
_cell.angle_gamma   90.00
#
_symmetry.space_group_name_H-M   'P 1'
#
loop_
_entity.id
_entity.type
_entity.pdbx_description
1 polymer ?
#
loop_
_entity_poly.entity_id
_entity_poly.type
_entity_poly.pdbx_seq_one_letter_code
_entity_poly.pdbx_strand_id
1 'polypeptide(L)'
;DGMDFARRIKELGYKVSINPINIMGYSDKDLLWIFEQVNAIHPWQFSIVDTFGSMRRRDLERIVSMADHNLAPDIRLALHLHENMALSFCLAQEFLDKHLRRDLAVDGSLMGMGRIPGNLPIELIADYMNETLGCHYDIDEMMDAIQDHIAPLKGETAWGYTPAYFLSARYNLHRDYAEHYLDKGDLTNRDINHILAGFDRSKATAYDKDYADRLYREYQNRAVDDTAA
;
A
#
# COMPACT_ATOMS: atom_id res chain seq x y z
N ASP A 1 -0.17 -19.28 -13.36
CA ASP A 1 0.21 -18.27 -12.36
C ASP A 1 -0.15 -16.86 -12.85
N GLY A 2 0.09 -15.81 -12.06
CA GLY A 2 -0.25 -14.43 -12.44
C GLY A 2 0.50 -13.93 -13.66
N MET A 3 1.73 -14.36 -13.86
CA MET A 3 2.55 -13.98 -15.01
C MET A 3 2.06 -14.62 -16.32
N ASP A 4 1.59 -15.87 -16.28
CA ASP A 4 1.00 -16.53 -17.45
C ASP A 4 -0.33 -15.87 -17.83
N PHE A 5 -1.11 -15.46 -16.83
CA PHE A 5 -2.34 -14.73 -17.06
C PHE A 5 -2.08 -13.36 -17.70
N ALA A 6 -1.07 -12.63 -17.23
CA ALA A 6 -0.64 -11.36 -17.80
C ALA A 6 -0.21 -11.50 -19.28
N ARG A 7 0.55 -12.57 -19.62
CA ARG A 7 0.92 -12.86 -21.03
C ARG A 7 -0.30 -13.05 -21.90
N ARG A 8 -1.26 -13.87 -21.45
CA ARG A 8 -2.48 -14.15 -22.22
C ARG A 8 -3.33 -12.89 -22.43
N ILE A 9 -3.46 -12.01 -21.44
CA ILE A 9 -4.18 -10.75 -21.59
C ILE A 9 -3.48 -9.85 -22.62
N LYS A 10 -2.15 -9.78 -22.57
CA LYS A 10 -1.37 -9.01 -23.55
C LYS A 10 -1.53 -9.56 -24.97
N GLU A 11 -1.51 -10.89 -25.16
CA GLU A 11 -1.74 -11.56 -26.45
C GLU A 11 -3.13 -11.24 -27.03
N LEU A 12 -4.11 -10.96 -26.18
CA LEU A 12 -5.44 -10.49 -26.59
C LEU A 12 -5.48 -9.00 -26.99
N GLY A 13 -4.33 -8.29 -26.95
CA GLY A 13 -4.21 -6.90 -27.35
C GLY A 13 -4.51 -5.87 -26.27
N TYR A 14 -4.68 -6.28 -25.01
CA TYR A 14 -4.90 -5.35 -23.91
C TYR A 14 -3.58 -4.76 -23.37
N LYS A 15 -3.63 -3.53 -22.87
CA LYS A 15 -2.58 -2.97 -22.03
C LYS A 15 -2.60 -3.65 -20.67
N VAL A 16 -1.46 -4.17 -20.24
CA VAL A 16 -1.33 -4.90 -18.97
C VAL A 16 -0.52 -4.07 -17.99
N SER A 17 -1.03 -3.90 -16.77
CA SER A 17 -0.27 -3.43 -15.62
C SER A 17 0.00 -4.61 -14.69
N ILE A 18 1.25 -4.78 -14.25
CA ILE A 18 1.66 -5.80 -13.27
C ILE A 18 1.82 -5.14 -11.91
N ASN A 19 1.03 -5.57 -10.94
CA ASN A 19 0.92 -5.00 -9.61
C ASN A 19 1.23 -6.08 -8.56
N PRO A 20 2.51 -6.36 -8.23
CA PRO A 20 2.85 -7.34 -7.21
C PRO A 20 2.40 -6.85 -5.84
N ILE A 21 1.65 -7.69 -5.12
CA ILE A 21 1.19 -7.38 -3.76
C ILE A 21 2.35 -7.50 -2.77
N ASN A 22 2.30 -6.67 -1.70
CA ASN A 22 3.26 -6.69 -0.59
C ASN A 22 4.73 -6.61 -1.05
N ILE A 23 5.03 -5.65 -1.94
CA ILE A 23 6.39 -5.47 -2.47
C ILE A 23 7.44 -5.27 -1.37
N MET A 24 7.01 -4.77 -0.22
CA MET A 24 7.84 -4.60 0.98
C MET A 24 8.31 -5.93 1.59
N GLY A 25 7.63 -7.03 1.30
CA GLY A 25 7.96 -8.36 1.78
C GLY A 25 9.01 -9.10 0.93
N TYR A 26 9.38 -8.58 -0.25
CA TYR A 26 10.33 -9.22 -1.15
C TYR A 26 11.78 -8.86 -0.82
N SER A 27 12.65 -9.87 -0.88
CA SER A 27 14.10 -9.65 -0.87
C SER A 27 14.56 -9.01 -2.19
N ASP A 28 15.77 -8.45 -2.21
CA ASP A 28 16.35 -7.91 -3.45
C ASP A 28 16.45 -8.99 -4.55
N LYS A 29 16.74 -10.24 -4.18
CA LYS A 29 16.78 -11.37 -5.10
C LYS A 29 15.41 -11.64 -5.71
N ASP A 30 14.34 -11.60 -4.91
CA ASP A 30 12.97 -11.81 -5.39
C ASP A 30 12.53 -10.67 -6.31
N LEU A 31 12.88 -9.43 -5.98
CA LEU A 31 12.61 -8.27 -6.83
C LEU A 31 13.31 -8.38 -8.19
N LEU A 32 14.59 -8.75 -8.21
CA LEU A 32 15.33 -8.94 -9.45
C LEU A 32 14.70 -10.03 -10.32
N TRP A 33 14.30 -11.14 -9.72
CA TRP A 33 13.59 -12.20 -10.42
C TRP A 33 12.25 -11.71 -10.99
N ILE A 34 11.48 -10.93 -10.23
CA ILE A 34 10.22 -10.33 -10.71
C ILE A 34 10.49 -9.41 -11.90
N PHE A 35 11.49 -8.54 -11.83
CA PHE A 35 11.82 -7.62 -12.94
C PHE A 35 12.23 -8.40 -14.21
N GLU A 36 12.95 -9.50 -14.07
CA GLU A 36 13.27 -10.39 -15.20
C GLU A 36 11.99 -10.95 -15.84
N GLN A 37 11.03 -11.45 -15.04
CA GLN A 37 9.75 -11.94 -15.53
C GLN A 37 8.92 -10.83 -16.17
N VAL A 38 8.91 -9.64 -15.57
CA VAL A 38 8.23 -8.44 -16.10
C VAL A 38 8.82 -8.04 -17.45
N ASN A 39 10.13 -8.01 -17.59
CA ASN A 39 10.80 -7.72 -18.86
C ASN A 39 10.45 -8.75 -19.94
N ALA A 40 10.35 -10.04 -19.60
CA ALA A 40 9.95 -11.10 -20.53
C ALA A 40 8.50 -10.96 -21.01
N ILE A 41 7.61 -10.42 -20.17
CA ILE A 41 6.22 -10.12 -20.55
C ILE A 41 6.14 -8.80 -21.31
N HIS A 42 6.98 -7.84 -20.92
CA HIS A 42 7.01 -6.47 -21.44
C HIS A 42 5.64 -5.79 -21.36
N PRO A 43 5.08 -5.62 -20.14
CA PRO A 43 3.77 -5.00 -19.93
C PRO A 43 3.81 -3.51 -20.24
N TRP A 44 2.65 -2.88 -20.33
CA TRP A 44 2.54 -1.41 -20.44
C TRP A 44 3.02 -0.69 -19.18
N GLN A 45 2.83 -1.31 -17.99
CA GLN A 45 3.14 -0.70 -16.69
C GLN A 45 3.56 -1.75 -15.68
N PHE A 46 4.48 -1.39 -14.81
CA PHE A 46 4.78 -2.07 -13.55
C PHE A 46 4.50 -1.12 -12.40
N SER A 47 3.74 -1.57 -11.39
CA SER A 47 3.40 -0.75 -10.23
C SER A 47 4.11 -1.22 -8.98
N ILE A 48 4.74 -0.31 -8.28
CA ILE A 48 5.25 -0.50 -6.92
C ILE A 48 4.06 -0.35 -5.97
N VAL A 49 3.63 -1.46 -5.34
CA VAL A 49 2.41 -1.48 -4.52
C VAL A 49 2.74 -1.59 -3.05
N ASP A 50 2.52 -0.53 -2.30
CA ASP A 50 2.58 -0.52 -0.84
C ASP A 50 1.28 -1.08 -0.24
N THR A 51 1.10 -2.38 -0.36
CA THR A 51 -0.16 -3.08 -0.03
C THR A 51 -0.63 -2.83 1.40
N PHE A 52 0.29 -2.70 2.34
CA PHE A 52 -0.05 -2.53 3.76
C PHE A 52 0.23 -1.12 4.29
N GLY A 53 0.52 -0.16 3.41
CA GLY A 53 0.84 1.21 3.77
C GLY A 53 2.05 1.31 4.71
N SER A 54 3.02 0.41 4.55
CA SER A 54 4.20 0.25 5.42
C SER A 54 5.47 0.91 4.87
N MET A 55 5.42 1.37 3.61
CA MET A 55 6.56 1.95 2.91
C MET A 55 7.03 3.24 3.57
N ARG A 56 8.34 3.36 3.70
CA ARG A 56 9.02 4.58 4.14
C ARG A 56 9.92 5.11 3.02
N ARG A 57 10.38 6.32 3.17
CA ARG A 57 11.25 6.99 2.19
C ARG A 57 12.42 6.12 1.70
N ARG A 58 13.15 5.50 2.62
CA ARG A 58 14.28 4.62 2.28
C ARG A 58 13.87 3.39 1.44
N ASP A 59 12.65 2.89 1.68
CA ASP A 59 12.13 1.71 0.99
C ASP A 59 11.72 2.09 -0.44
N LEU A 60 11.04 3.24 -0.59
CA LEU A 60 10.73 3.83 -1.90
C LEU A 60 12.01 4.03 -2.71
N GLU A 61 13.02 4.67 -2.13
CA GLU A 61 14.30 4.94 -2.81
C GLU A 61 14.95 3.65 -3.30
N ARG A 62 15.06 2.63 -2.43
CA ARG A 62 15.61 1.32 -2.78
C ARG A 62 14.85 0.66 -3.93
N ILE A 63 13.52 0.54 -3.79
CA ILE A 63 12.70 -0.22 -4.75
C ILE A 63 12.64 0.50 -6.09
N VAL A 64 12.49 1.84 -6.09
CA VAL A 64 12.48 2.64 -7.33
C VAL A 64 13.82 2.55 -8.04
N SER A 65 14.93 2.67 -7.32
CA SER A 65 16.27 2.54 -7.90
C SER A 65 16.46 1.15 -8.53
N MET A 66 16.06 0.08 -7.85
CA MET A 66 16.14 -1.28 -8.38
C MET A 66 15.26 -1.44 -9.64
N ALA A 67 14.02 -0.95 -9.60
CA ALA A 67 13.11 -1.04 -10.74
C ALA A 67 13.63 -0.25 -11.94
N ASP A 68 14.11 0.97 -11.73
CA ASP A 68 14.61 1.83 -12.82
C ASP A 68 15.83 1.25 -13.52
N HIS A 69 16.73 0.59 -12.78
CA HIS A 69 17.94 -0.01 -13.35
C HIS A 69 17.70 -1.38 -14.01
N ASN A 70 16.63 -2.09 -13.66
CA ASN A 70 16.43 -3.48 -14.09
C ASN A 70 15.23 -3.68 -15.00
N LEU A 71 14.26 -2.78 -15.04
CA LEU A 71 13.13 -2.85 -15.98
C LEU A 71 13.51 -2.21 -17.31
N ALA A 72 12.98 -2.73 -18.41
CA ALA A 72 13.10 -2.12 -19.73
C ALA A 72 12.62 -0.66 -19.69
N PRO A 73 13.33 0.29 -20.35
CA PRO A 73 13.14 1.73 -20.14
C PRO A 73 11.78 2.26 -20.60
N ASP A 74 11.10 1.55 -21.48
CA ASP A 74 9.77 1.90 -22.00
C ASP A 74 8.61 1.28 -21.19
N ILE A 75 8.91 0.47 -20.17
CA ILE A 75 7.91 0.04 -19.19
C ILE A 75 7.64 1.22 -18.25
N ARG A 76 6.40 1.73 -18.22
CA ARG A 76 5.97 2.76 -17.28
C ARG A 76 6.14 2.27 -15.85
N LEU A 77 6.66 3.10 -14.96
CA LEU A 77 6.72 2.81 -13.53
C LEU A 77 5.62 3.57 -12.80
N ALA A 78 4.81 2.84 -12.04
CA ALA A 78 3.74 3.42 -11.26
C ALA A 78 3.94 3.20 -9.76
N LEU A 79 3.31 4.05 -8.95
CA LEU A 79 3.31 3.96 -7.50
C LEU A 79 1.87 3.91 -6.98
N HIS A 80 1.56 2.87 -6.20
CA HIS A 80 0.28 2.68 -5.54
C HIS A 80 0.47 2.60 -4.04
N LEU A 81 -0.10 3.56 -3.32
CA LEU A 81 0.14 3.79 -1.89
C LEU A 81 -1.15 3.72 -1.09
N HIS A 82 -1.03 3.24 0.17
CA HIS A 82 -2.09 3.28 1.17
C HIS A 82 -1.75 4.20 2.35
N GLU A 83 -2.77 4.73 3.01
CA GLU A 83 -2.67 5.84 3.96
C GLU A 83 -2.46 5.41 5.42
N ASN A 84 -2.01 4.18 5.67
CA ASN A 84 -1.80 3.64 7.02
C ASN A 84 -0.88 4.49 7.91
N MET A 85 0.14 5.10 7.30
CA MET A 85 1.14 5.92 8.01
C MET A 85 1.01 7.42 7.71
N ALA A 86 -0.03 7.84 6.99
CA ALA A 86 -0.18 9.22 6.52
C ALA A 86 1.04 9.72 5.73
N LEU A 87 1.62 8.86 4.88
CA LEU A 87 2.82 9.15 4.11
C LEU A 87 2.59 9.15 2.59
N SER A 88 1.41 8.76 2.11
CA SER A 88 1.16 8.52 0.70
C SER A 88 1.48 9.75 -0.16
N PHE A 89 1.03 10.93 0.26
CA PHE A 89 1.28 12.16 -0.48
C PHE A 89 2.77 12.53 -0.55
N CYS A 90 3.49 12.47 0.57
CA CYS A 90 4.93 12.75 0.59
C CYS A 90 5.74 11.76 -0.26
N LEU A 91 5.39 10.47 -0.20
CA LEU A 91 6.08 9.44 -0.99
C LEU A 91 5.78 9.58 -2.48
N ALA A 92 4.56 9.97 -2.85
CA ALA A 92 4.19 10.24 -4.24
C ALA A 92 4.95 11.44 -4.81
N GLN A 93 5.07 12.54 -4.06
CA GLN A 93 5.89 13.69 -4.45
C GLN A 93 7.35 13.26 -4.66
N GLU A 94 7.95 12.57 -3.68
CA GLU A 94 9.34 12.12 -3.79
C GLU A 94 9.56 11.18 -4.98
N PHE A 95 8.58 10.34 -5.32
CA PHE A 95 8.64 9.47 -6.49
C PHE A 95 8.67 10.29 -7.79
N LEU A 96 7.79 11.27 -7.92
CA LEU A 96 7.71 12.13 -9.11
C LEU A 96 8.94 13.03 -9.26
N ASP A 97 9.50 13.51 -8.15
CA ASP A 97 10.70 14.36 -8.13
C ASP A 97 12.00 13.64 -8.53
N LYS A 98 11.96 12.32 -8.66
CA LYS A 98 13.15 11.56 -9.11
C LYS A 98 13.51 11.81 -10.57
N HIS A 99 12.64 12.42 -11.36
CA HIS A 99 12.86 12.75 -12.77
C HIS A 99 13.49 11.62 -13.58
N LEU A 100 12.96 10.40 -13.42
CA LEU A 100 13.45 9.22 -14.14
C LEU A 100 13.25 9.39 -15.65
N ARG A 101 14.06 8.67 -16.46
CA ARG A 101 13.98 8.72 -17.93
C ARG A 101 12.86 7.85 -18.51
N ARG A 102 11.84 7.52 -17.73
CA ARG A 102 10.69 6.72 -18.11
C ARG A 102 9.39 7.41 -17.71
N ASP A 103 8.30 7.01 -18.32
CA ASP A 103 6.99 7.47 -17.91
C ASP A 103 6.70 7.06 -16.47
N LEU A 104 6.22 8.00 -15.66
CA LEU A 104 5.78 7.77 -14.30
C LEU A 104 4.26 7.87 -14.19
N ALA A 105 3.68 7.16 -13.23
CA ALA A 105 2.28 7.28 -12.87
C ALA A 105 2.12 7.13 -11.35
N VAL A 106 1.08 7.71 -10.82
CA VAL A 106 0.64 7.50 -9.44
C VAL A 106 -0.84 7.10 -9.43
N ASP A 107 -1.17 6.12 -8.60
CA ASP A 107 -2.55 5.67 -8.41
C ASP A 107 -3.11 6.33 -7.14
N GLY A 108 -4.34 6.82 -7.23
CA GLY A 108 -5.04 7.44 -6.13
C GLY A 108 -6.56 7.42 -6.33
N SER A 109 -7.27 8.01 -5.40
CA SER A 109 -8.73 8.17 -5.45
C SER A 109 -9.12 9.49 -4.81
N LEU A 110 -10.28 10.04 -5.18
CA LEU A 110 -10.80 11.27 -4.58
C LEU A 110 -10.95 11.09 -3.06
N MET A 111 -10.44 12.05 -2.30
CA MET A 111 -10.34 12.02 -0.83
C MET A 111 -9.64 10.75 -0.28
N GLY A 112 -8.83 10.07 -1.08
CA GLY A 112 -8.24 8.80 -0.70
C GLY A 112 -9.26 7.69 -0.44
N MET A 113 -10.45 7.75 -1.05
CA MET A 113 -11.50 6.75 -0.87
C MET A 113 -10.99 5.35 -1.19
N GLY A 114 -11.25 4.42 -0.30
CA GLY A 114 -10.85 3.03 -0.49
C GLY A 114 -11.06 2.19 0.76
N ARG A 115 -10.58 0.95 0.68
CA ARG A 115 -10.54 0.08 1.85
C ARG A 115 -9.71 0.73 2.95
N ILE A 116 -10.25 0.79 4.16
CA ILE A 116 -9.58 1.47 5.29
C ILE A 116 -8.13 0.97 5.45
N PRO A 117 -7.14 1.87 5.56
CA PRO A 117 -7.27 3.31 5.80
C PRO A 117 -7.42 4.19 4.55
N GLY A 118 -7.46 3.63 3.34
CA GLY A 118 -7.63 4.35 2.10
C GLY A 118 -6.35 4.48 1.28
N ASN A 119 -6.47 5.20 0.17
CA ASN A 119 -5.43 5.39 -0.84
C ASN A 119 -4.82 6.80 -0.75
N LEU A 120 -3.89 7.10 -1.66
CA LEU A 120 -3.42 8.45 -1.92
C LEU A 120 -4.60 9.34 -2.36
N PRO A 121 -4.85 10.50 -1.73
CA PRO A 121 -5.81 11.49 -2.22
C PRO A 121 -5.34 12.06 -3.56
N ILE A 122 -6.10 11.77 -4.65
CA ILE A 122 -5.65 12.09 -6.01
C ILE A 122 -5.69 13.59 -6.29
N GLU A 123 -6.61 14.34 -5.66
CA GLU A 123 -6.71 15.79 -5.79
C GLU A 123 -5.45 16.50 -5.32
N LEU A 124 -4.84 16.02 -4.23
CA LEU A 124 -3.62 16.62 -3.69
C LEU A 124 -2.43 16.41 -4.62
N ILE A 125 -2.28 15.21 -5.15
CA ILE A 125 -1.15 14.92 -6.05
C ILE A 125 -1.36 15.51 -7.44
N ALA A 126 -2.60 15.64 -7.91
CA ALA A 126 -2.93 16.31 -9.16
C ALA A 126 -2.56 17.80 -9.11
N ASP A 127 -2.89 18.49 -8.01
CA ASP A 127 -2.50 19.87 -7.77
C ASP A 127 -0.98 20.04 -7.75
N TYR A 128 -0.27 19.18 -7.02
CA TYR A 128 1.20 19.14 -7.02
C TYR A 128 1.78 18.94 -8.43
N MET A 129 1.21 18.03 -9.23
CA MET A 129 1.65 17.78 -10.60
C MET A 129 1.38 18.97 -11.52
N ASN A 130 0.27 19.70 -11.31
CA ASN A 130 -0.01 20.93 -12.02
C ASN A 130 1.06 21.99 -11.74
N GLU A 131 1.36 22.20 -10.45
CA GLU A 131 2.32 23.21 -10.01
C GLU A 131 3.76 22.88 -10.41
N THR A 132 4.17 21.62 -10.26
CA THR A 132 5.58 21.23 -10.34
C THR A 132 5.96 20.63 -11.70
N LEU A 133 5.05 19.90 -12.34
CA LEU A 133 5.32 19.18 -13.59
C LEU A 133 4.61 19.78 -14.80
N GLY A 134 3.88 20.89 -14.63
CA GLY A 134 3.15 21.56 -15.71
C GLY A 134 2.01 20.74 -16.28
N CYS A 135 1.41 19.86 -15.48
CA CYS A 135 0.18 19.17 -15.82
C CYS A 135 -1.01 20.15 -15.77
N HIS A 136 -2.16 19.73 -16.29
CA HIS A 136 -3.37 20.56 -16.35
C HIS A 136 -4.59 19.76 -15.92
N TYR A 137 -4.51 19.16 -14.72
CA TYR A 137 -5.67 18.49 -14.10
C TYR A 137 -6.66 19.55 -13.62
N ASP A 138 -7.93 19.31 -13.84
CA ASP A 138 -8.99 20.19 -13.37
C ASP A 138 -9.28 19.91 -11.90
N ILE A 139 -8.80 20.78 -11.02
CA ILE A 139 -8.99 20.64 -9.58
C ILE A 139 -10.41 21.03 -9.17
N ASP A 140 -11.04 21.98 -9.83
CA ASP A 140 -12.40 22.42 -9.49
C ASP A 140 -13.39 21.28 -9.75
N GLU A 141 -13.28 20.59 -10.88
CA GLU A 141 -14.10 19.39 -11.17
C GLU A 141 -13.87 18.27 -10.15
N MET A 142 -12.66 18.10 -9.65
CA MET A 142 -12.39 17.15 -8.56
C MET A 142 -13.05 17.58 -7.26
N MET A 143 -13.05 18.89 -6.93
CA MET A 143 -13.68 19.41 -5.73
C MET A 143 -15.22 19.27 -5.79
N ASP A 144 -15.83 19.52 -6.94
CA ASP A 144 -17.27 19.31 -7.14
C ASP A 144 -17.63 17.83 -6.97
N ALA A 145 -16.87 16.92 -7.60
CA ALA A 145 -17.10 15.49 -7.45
C ALA A 145 -16.92 15.01 -5.99
N ILE A 146 -15.94 15.58 -5.27
CA ILE A 146 -15.74 15.30 -3.85
C ILE A 146 -16.97 15.76 -3.05
N GLN A 147 -17.41 17.01 -3.23
CA GLN A 147 -18.51 17.58 -2.49
C GLN A 147 -19.82 16.80 -2.72
N ASP A 148 -20.10 16.49 -3.97
CA ASP A 148 -21.41 15.96 -4.36
C ASP A 148 -21.52 14.45 -4.16
N HIS A 149 -20.40 13.71 -4.25
CA HIS A 149 -20.43 12.26 -4.30
C HIS A 149 -19.58 11.56 -3.24
N ILE A 150 -18.36 12.06 -2.94
CA ILE A 150 -17.41 11.33 -2.11
C ILE A 150 -17.55 11.70 -0.62
N ALA A 151 -17.71 13.00 -0.31
CA ALA A 151 -17.83 13.45 1.08
C ALA A 151 -19.06 12.88 1.80
N PRO A 152 -20.25 12.76 1.14
CA PRO A 152 -21.39 12.08 1.74
C PRO A 152 -21.11 10.61 2.10
N LEU A 153 -20.40 9.86 1.21
CA LEU A 153 -20.02 8.47 1.48
C LEU A 153 -19.08 8.33 2.66
N LYS A 154 -18.16 9.28 2.85
CA LYS A 154 -17.24 9.27 3.99
C LYS A 154 -17.95 9.41 5.32
N GLY A 155 -19.10 10.05 5.36
CA GLY A 155 -19.96 10.16 6.54
C GLY A 155 -20.53 8.81 6.98
N GLU A 156 -20.70 7.88 6.06
CA GLU A 156 -21.23 6.53 6.30
C GLU A 156 -20.13 5.49 6.50
N THR A 157 -19.00 5.64 5.79
CA THR A 157 -17.88 4.69 5.82
C THR A 157 -16.58 5.43 6.06
N ALA A 158 -16.09 5.39 7.29
CA ALA A 158 -14.85 6.07 7.66
C ALA A 158 -13.64 5.42 6.96
N TRP A 159 -12.82 6.24 6.30
CA TRP A 159 -11.47 5.88 5.89
C TRP A 159 -10.51 7.00 6.28
N GLY A 160 -9.22 6.70 6.30
CA GLY A 160 -8.15 7.59 6.74
C GLY A 160 -7.33 6.95 7.86
N TYR A 161 -6.36 7.68 8.35
CA TYR A 161 -5.46 7.24 9.40
C TYR A 161 -6.21 6.85 10.68
N THR A 162 -5.86 5.69 11.23
CA THR A 162 -6.20 5.30 12.61
C THR A 162 -5.03 4.59 13.28
N PRO A 163 -4.90 4.65 14.62
CA PRO A 163 -3.78 4.03 15.34
C PRO A 163 -3.64 2.53 15.09
N ALA A 164 -4.72 1.79 15.01
CA ALA A 164 -4.66 0.34 14.82
C ALA A 164 -4.10 -0.05 13.43
N TYR A 165 -4.53 0.65 12.37
CA TYR A 165 -3.99 0.40 11.04
C TYR A 165 -2.54 0.89 10.88
N PHE A 166 -2.15 1.93 11.60
CA PHE A 166 -0.74 2.29 11.75
C PHE A 166 0.07 1.13 12.38
N LEU A 167 -0.46 0.49 13.41
CA LEU A 167 0.22 -0.62 14.08
C LEU A 167 0.40 -1.83 13.14
N SER A 168 -0.61 -2.21 12.36
CA SER A 168 -0.43 -3.28 11.36
C SER A 168 0.62 -2.92 10.31
N ALA A 169 0.60 -1.69 9.80
CA ALA A 169 1.58 -1.20 8.83
C ALA A 169 3.00 -1.13 9.40
N ARG A 170 3.15 -0.72 10.67
CA ARG A 170 4.44 -0.68 11.37
C ARG A 170 5.20 -2.01 11.28
N TYR A 171 4.48 -3.11 11.29
CA TYR A 171 5.01 -4.46 11.22
C TYR A 171 4.88 -5.11 9.84
N ASN A 172 4.38 -4.38 8.83
CA ASN A 172 4.10 -4.87 7.48
C ASN A 172 3.17 -6.10 7.49
N LEU A 173 2.06 -6.01 8.19
CA LEU A 173 1.07 -7.07 8.37
C LEU A 173 -0.23 -6.74 7.64
N HIS A 174 -0.94 -7.79 7.23
CA HIS A 174 -2.29 -7.64 6.69
C HIS A 174 -3.18 -6.88 7.68
N ARG A 175 -3.93 -5.89 7.20
CA ARG A 175 -4.73 -4.98 8.06
C ARG A 175 -5.77 -5.71 8.91
N ASP A 176 -6.31 -6.83 8.42
CA ASP A 176 -7.36 -7.59 9.12
C ASP A 176 -6.87 -8.13 10.49
N TYR A 177 -5.57 -8.20 10.73
CA TYR A 177 -5.04 -8.47 12.07
C TYR A 177 -5.32 -7.32 13.05
N ALA A 178 -5.19 -6.08 12.59
CA ALA A 178 -5.58 -4.94 13.43
C ALA A 178 -7.09 -4.89 13.67
N GLU A 179 -7.90 -5.13 12.64
CA GLU A 179 -9.37 -5.23 12.77
C GLU A 179 -9.77 -6.32 13.75
N HIS A 180 -9.18 -7.51 13.62
CA HIS A 180 -9.46 -8.64 14.52
C HIS A 180 -9.29 -8.30 16.00
N TYR A 181 -8.22 -7.56 16.33
CA TYR A 181 -7.96 -7.16 17.72
C TYR A 181 -8.82 -5.97 18.17
N LEU A 182 -9.15 -5.04 17.28
CA LEU A 182 -10.12 -3.98 17.56
C LEU A 182 -11.51 -4.54 17.88
N ASP A 183 -11.95 -5.55 17.14
CA ASP A 183 -13.28 -6.19 17.32
C ASP A 183 -13.42 -6.93 18.65
N LYS A 184 -12.30 -7.26 19.34
CA LYS A 184 -12.36 -7.84 20.71
C LYS A 184 -12.92 -6.83 21.72
N GLY A 185 -12.66 -5.53 21.52
CA GLY A 185 -13.23 -4.45 22.36
C GLY A 185 -12.60 -4.29 23.74
N ASP A 186 -11.72 -5.21 24.15
CA ASP A 186 -11.07 -5.26 25.47
C ASP A 186 -9.57 -4.93 25.43
N LEU A 187 -9.01 -4.67 24.23
CA LEU A 187 -7.60 -4.36 24.03
C LEU A 187 -7.38 -2.85 23.83
N THR A 188 -6.36 -2.33 24.49
CA THR A 188 -5.83 -0.99 24.18
C THR A 188 -4.94 -1.04 22.93
N ASN A 189 -4.65 0.12 22.32
CA ASN A 189 -3.68 0.20 21.23
C ASN A 189 -2.26 -0.27 21.67
N ARG A 190 -1.90 -0.16 22.95
CA ARG A 190 -0.68 -0.70 23.51
C ARG A 190 -0.67 -2.22 23.46
N ASP A 191 -1.77 -2.84 23.85
CA ASP A 191 -1.92 -4.31 23.86
C ASP A 191 -1.83 -4.86 22.42
N ILE A 192 -2.53 -4.23 21.47
CA ILE A 192 -2.46 -4.57 20.05
C ILE A 192 -1.00 -4.45 19.56
N ASN A 193 -0.30 -3.38 19.91
CA ASN A 193 1.11 -3.22 19.53
C ASN A 193 1.99 -4.34 20.09
N HIS A 194 1.79 -4.76 21.34
CA HIS A 194 2.55 -5.87 21.95
C HIS A 194 2.27 -7.21 21.27
N ILE A 195 1.01 -7.49 20.94
CA ILE A 195 0.63 -8.71 20.21
C ILE A 195 1.30 -8.73 18.82
N LEU A 196 1.19 -7.62 18.07
CA LEU A 196 1.73 -7.52 16.72
C LEU A 196 3.27 -7.48 16.66
N ALA A 197 3.94 -7.06 17.73
CA ALA A 197 5.40 -7.03 17.81
C ALA A 197 6.04 -8.44 17.78
N GLY A 198 5.34 -9.45 18.30
CA GLY A 198 5.77 -10.85 18.32
C GLY A 198 5.31 -11.67 17.10
N PHE A 199 4.85 -11.04 16.05
CA PHE A 199 4.19 -11.69 14.93
C PHE A 199 5.16 -12.50 14.04
N ASP A 200 4.75 -13.71 13.64
CA ASP A 200 5.49 -14.52 12.68
C ASP A 200 5.38 -13.93 11.28
N ARG A 201 6.50 -13.52 10.71
CA ARG A 201 6.60 -12.90 9.39
C ARG A 201 6.04 -13.77 8.27
N SER A 202 6.06 -15.09 8.40
CA SER A 202 5.49 -16.01 7.41
C SER A 202 3.95 -15.89 7.29
N LYS A 203 3.29 -15.34 8.31
CA LYS A 203 1.84 -15.11 8.37
C LYS A 203 1.43 -13.67 8.00
N ALA A 204 2.39 -12.82 7.63
CA ALA A 204 2.14 -11.38 7.46
C ALA A 204 1.21 -11.04 6.28
N THR A 205 1.32 -11.77 5.16
CA THR A 205 0.70 -11.41 3.87
C THR A 205 -0.76 -11.82 3.77
N ALA A 206 -1.13 -12.94 4.39
CA ALA A 206 -2.50 -13.46 4.38
C ALA A 206 -3.05 -13.52 5.80
N TYR A 207 -4.29 -13.05 5.99
CA TYR A 207 -4.94 -13.11 7.29
C TYR A 207 -5.27 -14.56 7.68
N ASP A 208 -4.83 -14.96 8.87
CA ASP A 208 -5.05 -16.27 9.49
C ASP A 208 -5.75 -16.04 10.84
N LYS A 209 -7.07 -16.28 10.87
CA LYS A 209 -7.92 -16.04 12.04
C LYS A 209 -7.50 -16.90 13.24
N ASP A 210 -7.19 -18.18 13.01
CA ASP A 210 -6.84 -19.10 14.09
C ASP A 210 -5.51 -18.72 14.74
N TYR A 211 -4.58 -18.23 13.92
CA TYR A 211 -3.32 -17.67 14.40
C TYR A 211 -3.54 -16.40 15.22
N ALA A 212 -4.38 -15.49 14.75
CA ALA A 212 -4.74 -14.27 15.48
C ALA A 212 -5.41 -14.58 16.84
N ASP A 213 -6.37 -15.50 16.87
CA ASP A 213 -7.05 -15.94 18.10
C ASP A 213 -6.09 -16.62 19.08
N ARG A 214 -5.07 -17.33 18.57
CA ARG A 214 -4.04 -17.94 19.42
C ARG A 214 -3.19 -16.87 20.10
N LEU A 215 -2.68 -15.90 19.34
CA LEU A 215 -1.86 -14.80 19.89
C LEU A 215 -2.63 -13.97 20.92
N TYR A 216 -3.92 -13.74 20.70
CA TYR A 216 -4.78 -13.04 21.64
C TYR A 216 -4.85 -13.80 22.98
N ARG A 217 -5.11 -15.11 22.95
CA ARG A 217 -5.14 -15.95 24.16
C ARG A 217 -3.80 -16.00 24.90
N GLU A 218 -2.70 -16.11 24.16
CA GLU A 218 -1.36 -16.09 24.75
C GLU A 218 -1.07 -14.74 25.42
N TYR A 219 -1.50 -13.64 24.84
CA TYR A 219 -1.36 -12.31 25.43
C TYR A 219 -2.17 -12.18 26.73
N GLN A 220 -3.43 -12.59 26.72
CA GLN A 220 -4.29 -12.55 27.92
C GLN A 220 -3.73 -13.39 29.09
N ASN A 221 -3.22 -14.59 28.82
CA ASN A 221 -2.64 -15.43 29.83
C ASN A 221 -1.40 -14.79 30.48
N ARG A 222 -0.52 -14.13 29.70
CA ARG A 222 0.63 -13.40 30.25
C ARG A 222 0.20 -12.21 31.12
N ALA A 223 -0.80 -11.45 30.68
CA ALA A 223 -1.30 -10.29 31.44
C ALA A 223 -1.88 -10.69 32.80
N VAL A 224 -2.46 -11.91 32.92
CA VAL A 224 -2.94 -12.46 34.20
C VAL A 224 -1.77 -12.84 35.12
N ASP A 225 -0.72 -13.45 34.58
CA ASP A 225 0.48 -13.87 35.36
C ASP A 225 1.23 -12.63 35.89
N ASP A 226 1.37 -11.56 35.09
CA ASP A 226 2.02 -10.31 35.50
C ASP A 226 1.22 -9.52 36.55
N THR A 227 -0.09 -9.71 36.65
CA THR A 227 -0.92 -9.08 37.70
C THR A 227 -0.98 -9.91 38.99
N ALA A 228 -0.55 -11.16 38.96
CA ALA A 228 -0.52 -12.07 40.10
C ALA A 228 0.86 -12.13 40.82
N ALA A 229 1.88 -11.48 40.28
CA ALA A 229 3.25 -11.38 40.80
C ALA A 229 3.51 -10.02 41.48
#